data_9a47b961e5e99b29f29514e9a5267306
#
_entry.id   9a47b961e5e99b29f29514e9a5267306
#
_cell.length_a   1.000
_cell.length_b   1.000
_cell.length_c   1.000
_cell.angle_alpha   90.00
_cell.angle_beta   90.00
_cell.angle_gamma   90.00
#
_symmetry.space_group_name_H-M   'P 1'
#
loop_
_entity.id
_entity.type
_entity.pdbx_description
1 polymer ?
#
loop_
_entity_poly.entity_id
_entity_poly.type
_entity_poly.pdbx_seq_one_letter_code
_entity_poly.pdbx_strand_id
1 'polypeptide(L)'
;MKNTRIFSTLSLLLIPILILTACGSPSTPSPSESSCPQPSPKVEVTSKEFNIYTWSNYIPEDIKTCFEEVYGIKINHDTFASQGELLAKLERGASGYDVVQPSDDMVQLMVGQGLFAELDKNQLPVMSNFNPAFLNPAFDPDNKYSLPYQGGSTGIIYNTKTVKTPPTSYADLWNAEYAGKIVAVDDARSMITLTLLALGYDANSTDPAQLEEVKAKLKELTANIRVFDSDSPKTALIAGDADLGVIWSTEAFTTANENSDFAYVYPKEGVILWQDNFAIMKGAPHSDAAYAWLNYLNQADVFWMVMRDNSGANPNAAAVDFAKASQADIYNNFMASNITNTPSDAVTNGHWLKALTPENASIFDQLWVEVK
;
A
#
# COMPACT_ATOMS: atom_id res chain seq x y z
N MET A 1 61.31 -18.41 52.95
CA MET A 1 62.15 -19.61 53.24
C MET A 1 61.90 -20.65 52.17
N LYS A 2 63.04 -21.10 51.59
CA LYS A 2 63.31 -22.28 50.75
C LYS A 2 62.80 -22.32 49.30
N ASN A 3 63.82 -22.09 48.50
CA ASN A 3 64.04 -22.52 47.11
C ASN A 3 63.78 -24.00 46.90
N THR A 4 63.35 -24.38 45.68
CA THR A 4 63.93 -25.54 45.02
C THR A 4 63.81 -25.34 43.50
N ARG A 5 64.98 -25.26 42.83
CA ARG A 5 65.19 -25.35 41.41
C ARG A 5 65.19 -26.85 41.03
N ILE A 6 64.55 -27.19 39.88
CA ILE A 6 64.90 -28.42 39.16
C ILE A 6 65.04 -28.10 37.67
N PHE A 7 66.22 -28.42 37.16
CA PHE A 7 66.62 -28.48 35.74
C PHE A 7 65.96 -29.68 35.07
N SER A 8 65.56 -29.57 33.81
CA SER A 8 65.68 -30.73 32.91
C SER A 8 65.51 -30.33 31.43
N THR A 9 66.54 -30.45 30.73
CA THR A 9 66.89 -31.10 29.45
C THR A 9 66.02 -30.75 28.21
N LEU A 10 66.72 -30.07 27.34
CA LEU A 10 66.44 -29.78 25.95
C LEU A 10 66.55 -31.06 25.10
N SER A 11 65.46 -31.46 24.45
CA SER A 11 65.49 -32.49 23.39
C SER A 11 65.11 -31.81 22.06
N LEU A 12 66.10 -31.67 21.20
CA LEU A 12 66.03 -31.18 19.83
C LEU A 12 65.42 -32.26 18.95
N LEU A 13 64.19 -32.09 18.48
CA LEU A 13 63.62 -32.92 17.42
C LEU A 13 63.59 -32.10 16.14
N LEU A 14 64.45 -32.47 15.20
CA LEU A 14 64.44 -32.02 13.82
C LEU A 14 63.22 -32.61 13.11
N ILE A 15 62.30 -31.76 12.70
CA ILE A 15 61.18 -32.11 11.79
C ILE A 15 61.52 -31.55 10.41
N PRO A 16 61.54 -32.36 9.35
CA PRO A 16 61.80 -31.84 7.97
C PRO A 16 60.55 -31.13 7.48
N ILE A 17 60.70 -29.86 7.12
CA ILE A 17 59.70 -29.05 6.49
C ILE A 17 59.56 -29.49 5.03
N LEU A 18 58.47 -30.22 4.70
CA LEU A 18 57.99 -30.41 3.34
C LEU A 18 57.29 -29.13 2.86
N ILE A 19 57.96 -28.37 2.01
CA ILE A 19 57.36 -27.24 1.32
C ILE A 19 56.50 -27.78 0.16
N LEU A 20 55.20 -27.91 0.39
CA LEU A 20 54.23 -28.09 -0.66
C LEU A 20 53.94 -26.72 -1.29
N THR A 21 54.52 -26.47 -2.44
CA THR A 21 54.13 -25.35 -3.30
C THR A 21 52.75 -25.65 -3.92
N ALA A 22 51.68 -25.23 -3.24
CA ALA A 22 50.37 -25.17 -3.84
C ALA A 22 50.31 -23.93 -4.75
N CYS A 23 50.35 -24.14 -6.07
CA CYS A 23 49.90 -23.14 -7.04
C CYS A 23 48.41 -22.89 -6.85
N GLY A 24 48.05 -22.01 -5.93
CA GLY A 24 46.71 -21.43 -5.86
C GLY A 24 46.61 -20.34 -6.91
N SER A 25 45.91 -20.58 -8.02
CA SER A 25 45.45 -19.51 -8.88
C SER A 25 44.59 -18.56 -8.01
N PRO A 26 44.75 -17.24 -8.11
CA PRO A 26 43.84 -16.32 -7.44
C PRO A 26 42.47 -16.53 -8.04
N SER A 27 41.54 -17.15 -7.27
CA SER A 27 40.13 -17.10 -7.59
C SER A 27 39.72 -15.64 -7.50
N THR A 28 39.52 -15.02 -8.66
CA THR A 28 38.75 -13.78 -8.79
C THR A 28 37.43 -14.02 -8.06
N PRO A 29 37.04 -13.17 -7.10
CA PRO A 29 35.72 -13.29 -6.52
C PRO A 29 34.70 -13.16 -7.68
N SER A 30 33.90 -14.20 -7.88
CA SER A 30 32.73 -14.12 -8.74
C SER A 30 31.89 -12.95 -8.22
N PRO A 31 31.41 -12.03 -9.07
CA PRO A 31 30.47 -11.03 -8.61
C PRO A 31 29.35 -11.79 -7.87
N SER A 32 29.03 -11.41 -6.65
CA SER A 32 27.85 -11.92 -5.97
C SER A 32 26.68 -11.62 -6.91
N GLU A 33 26.03 -12.67 -7.45
CA GLU A 33 24.80 -12.47 -8.17
C GLU A 33 23.88 -11.68 -7.25
N SER A 34 23.42 -10.52 -7.73
CA SER A 34 22.43 -9.70 -7.03
C SER A 34 21.22 -10.57 -6.70
N SER A 35 20.77 -10.52 -5.46
CA SER A 35 19.54 -11.22 -5.05
C SER A 35 18.30 -10.56 -5.63
N CYS A 36 18.44 -9.39 -6.27
CA CYS A 36 17.35 -8.63 -6.84
C CYS A 36 16.91 -9.21 -8.20
N PRO A 37 15.59 -9.33 -8.44
CA PRO A 37 15.06 -9.69 -9.75
C PRO A 37 15.61 -8.78 -10.84
N GLN A 38 16.02 -9.37 -11.98
CA GLN A 38 16.54 -8.58 -13.07
C GLN A 38 15.39 -8.04 -13.94
N PRO A 39 15.49 -6.80 -14.45
CA PRO A 39 14.45 -6.23 -15.30
C PRO A 39 14.22 -7.06 -16.57
N SER A 40 12.95 -7.39 -16.87
CA SER A 40 12.58 -8.16 -18.05
C SER A 40 11.26 -7.68 -18.66
N PRO A 41 11.30 -6.98 -19.81
CA PRO A 41 12.51 -6.54 -20.52
C PRO A 41 13.19 -5.39 -19.79
N LYS A 42 14.50 -5.27 -19.91
CA LYS A 42 15.23 -4.12 -19.39
C LYS A 42 14.97 -2.91 -20.28
N VAL A 43 14.43 -1.86 -19.67
CA VAL A 43 14.25 -0.55 -20.31
C VAL A 43 15.56 0.24 -20.18
N GLU A 44 15.99 0.88 -21.26
CA GLU A 44 17.15 1.76 -21.21
C GLU A 44 16.81 3.04 -20.45
N VAL A 45 17.63 3.40 -19.46
CA VAL A 45 17.44 4.58 -18.62
C VAL A 45 18.71 5.41 -18.59
N THR A 46 18.56 6.71 -18.83
CA THR A 46 19.65 7.68 -18.76
C THR A 46 19.62 8.51 -17.49
N SER A 47 18.46 8.63 -16.87
CA SER A 47 18.23 9.32 -15.60
C SER A 47 19.04 8.66 -14.46
N LYS A 48 19.48 9.47 -13.50
CA LYS A 48 20.24 9.03 -12.32
C LYS A 48 19.46 9.12 -11.03
N GLU A 49 18.30 9.75 -11.09
CA GLU A 49 17.33 9.87 -9.99
C GLU A 49 15.92 9.69 -10.51
N PHE A 50 15.02 9.39 -9.59
CA PHE A 50 13.62 9.14 -9.84
C PHE A 50 12.81 9.61 -8.63
N ASN A 51 11.82 10.47 -8.86
CA ASN A 51 11.06 11.13 -7.81
C ASN A 51 9.65 10.56 -7.75
N ILE A 52 9.30 9.92 -6.64
CA ILE A 52 7.97 9.34 -6.44
C ILE A 52 7.26 9.97 -5.24
N TYR A 53 5.94 10.10 -5.33
CA TYR A 53 5.09 10.57 -4.25
C TYR A 53 3.89 9.62 -4.09
N THR A 54 3.89 8.84 -3.01
CA THR A 54 2.97 7.73 -2.82
C THR A 54 2.38 7.71 -1.42
N TRP A 55 1.45 6.81 -1.19
CA TRP A 55 0.97 6.51 0.15
C TRP A 55 2.12 6.07 1.08
N SER A 56 2.03 6.44 2.36
CA SER A 56 2.98 6.00 3.39
C SER A 56 2.95 4.48 3.54
N ASN A 57 4.13 3.87 3.77
CA ASN A 57 4.28 2.43 4.06
C ASN A 57 3.64 1.47 3.04
N TYR A 58 3.50 1.87 1.79
CA TYR A 58 2.68 1.16 0.80
C TYR A 58 3.49 0.42 -0.27
N ILE A 59 4.74 0.80 -0.49
CA ILE A 59 5.68 0.11 -1.37
C ILE A 59 6.72 -0.62 -0.53
N PRO A 60 6.88 -1.96 -0.67
CA PRO A 60 7.92 -2.71 0.02
C PRO A 60 9.32 -2.13 -0.22
N GLU A 61 10.10 -1.99 0.85
CA GLU A 61 11.45 -1.40 0.78
C GLU A 61 12.38 -2.17 -0.14
N ASP A 62 12.27 -3.52 -0.13
CA ASP A 62 13.07 -4.40 -0.98
C ASP A 62 12.91 -4.05 -2.47
N ILE A 63 11.70 -3.69 -2.92
CA ILE A 63 11.44 -3.33 -4.33
C ILE A 63 12.19 -2.06 -4.70
N LYS A 64 12.17 -1.04 -3.82
CA LYS A 64 12.90 0.22 -4.05
C LYS A 64 14.41 -0.01 -4.09
N THR A 65 14.92 -0.74 -3.10
CA THR A 65 16.35 -1.10 -3.01
C THR A 65 16.79 -1.87 -4.25
N CYS A 66 16.01 -2.86 -4.68
CA CYS A 66 16.33 -3.63 -5.87
C CYS A 66 16.26 -2.79 -7.15
N PHE A 67 15.29 -1.90 -7.29
CA PHE A 67 15.24 -1.00 -8.43
C PHE A 67 16.48 -0.09 -8.49
N GLU A 68 16.87 0.49 -7.37
CA GLU A 68 18.10 1.30 -7.29
C GLU A 68 19.34 0.50 -7.69
N GLU A 69 19.45 -0.76 -7.23
CA GLU A 69 20.59 -1.63 -7.53
C GLU A 69 20.66 -1.99 -9.02
N VAL A 70 19.55 -2.44 -9.61
CA VAL A 70 19.56 -2.99 -10.98
C VAL A 70 19.63 -1.91 -12.06
N TYR A 71 19.15 -0.69 -11.77
CA TYR A 71 19.19 0.44 -12.71
C TYR A 71 20.27 1.47 -12.39
N GLY A 72 20.84 1.47 -11.20
CA GLY A 72 21.81 2.48 -10.75
C GLY A 72 21.18 3.87 -10.64
N ILE A 73 19.90 3.93 -10.24
CA ILE A 73 19.07 5.14 -10.11
C ILE A 73 18.77 5.34 -8.64
N LYS A 74 18.88 6.58 -8.14
CA LYS A 74 18.45 6.92 -6.79
C LYS A 74 16.96 7.26 -6.77
N ILE A 75 16.19 6.63 -5.88
CA ILE A 75 14.80 6.98 -5.63
C ILE A 75 14.73 8.09 -4.56
N ASN A 76 14.09 9.21 -4.89
CA ASN A 76 13.65 10.21 -3.94
C ASN A 76 12.16 9.95 -3.67
N HIS A 77 11.84 9.47 -2.47
CA HIS A 77 10.50 9.03 -2.12
C HIS A 77 9.89 9.93 -1.06
N ASP A 78 8.88 10.68 -1.45
CA ASP A 78 7.98 11.41 -0.55
C ASP A 78 6.69 10.61 -0.36
N THR A 79 6.06 10.77 0.81
CA THR A 79 4.82 10.08 1.15
C THR A 79 3.72 11.05 1.56
N PHE A 80 2.47 10.60 1.43
CA PHE A 80 1.28 11.28 1.92
C PHE A 80 0.37 10.30 2.70
N ALA A 81 -0.48 10.85 3.54
CA ALA A 81 -1.44 10.09 4.36
C ALA A 81 -2.90 10.26 3.90
N SER A 82 -3.18 11.20 2.97
CA SER A 82 -4.52 11.38 2.39
C SER A 82 -4.46 11.89 0.95
N GLN A 83 -5.51 11.62 0.17
CA GLN A 83 -5.64 12.14 -1.20
C GLN A 83 -5.73 13.68 -1.23
N GLY A 84 -6.31 14.28 -0.19
CA GLY A 84 -6.33 15.75 -0.04
C GLY A 84 -4.92 16.34 0.09
N GLU A 85 -4.02 15.67 0.83
CA GLU A 85 -2.62 16.07 0.93
C GLU A 85 -1.90 15.98 -0.41
N LEU A 86 -2.07 14.86 -1.13
CA LEU A 86 -1.53 14.67 -2.49
C LEU A 86 -1.96 15.83 -3.41
N LEU A 87 -3.26 16.07 -3.52
CA LEU A 87 -3.80 17.09 -4.40
C LEU A 87 -3.30 18.49 -4.02
N ALA A 88 -3.41 18.85 -2.74
CA ALA A 88 -2.98 20.17 -2.25
C ALA A 88 -1.49 20.45 -2.50
N LYS A 89 -0.63 19.43 -2.40
CA LYS A 89 0.79 19.58 -2.70
C LYS A 89 1.05 19.82 -4.17
N LEU A 90 0.37 19.08 -5.05
CA LEU A 90 0.51 19.23 -6.51
C LEU A 90 -0.08 20.55 -7.03
N GLU A 91 -1.24 20.99 -6.52
CA GLU A 91 -1.87 22.28 -6.88
C GLU A 91 -1.04 23.50 -6.47
N ARG A 92 -0.27 23.39 -5.38
CA ARG A 92 0.69 24.46 -4.98
C ARG A 92 1.90 24.56 -5.90
N GLY A 93 1.93 23.77 -6.97
CA GLY A 93 3.02 23.79 -7.94
C GLY A 93 4.23 22.96 -7.51
N ALA A 94 4.04 21.96 -6.63
CA ALA A 94 5.07 20.99 -6.38
C ALA A 94 5.36 20.22 -7.67
N SER A 95 6.34 20.71 -8.40
CA SER A 95 6.85 20.12 -9.63
C SER A 95 8.06 19.25 -9.31
N GLY A 96 8.37 18.30 -10.19
CA GLY A 96 9.56 17.48 -10.06
C GLY A 96 9.29 16.05 -9.63
N TYR A 97 8.04 15.67 -9.32
CA TYR A 97 7.66 14.27 -9.23
C TYR A 97 7.52 13.66 -10.62
N ASP A 98 7.99 12.44 -10.75
CA ASP A 98 7.87 11.65 -11.97
C ASP A 98 6.61 10.78 -11.94
N VAL A 99 6.36 10.14 -10.80
CA VAL A 99 5.22 9.25 -10.59
C VAL A 99 4.54 9.58 -9.27
N VAL A 100 3.21 9.53 -9.31
CA VAL A 100 2.34 9.67 -8.15
C VAL A 100 1.36 8.51 -8.05
N GLN A 101 0.75 8.32 -6.87
CA GLN A 101 -0.12 7.18 -6.60
C GLN A 101 -1.53 7.62 -6.15
N PRO A 102 -2.38 8.11 -7.07
CA PRO A 102 -3.75 8.49 -6.76
C PRO A 102 -4.70 7.29 -6.68
N SER A 103 -5.74 7.39 -5.86
CA SER A 103 -6.90 6.50 -5.91
C SER A 103 -7.82 6.83 -7.08
N ASP A 104 -8.77 5.96 -7.36
CA ASP A 104 -9.66 5.99 -8.53
C ASP A 104 -10.40 7.32 -8.75
N ASP A 105 -11.02 7.88 -7.72
CA ASP A 105 -11.72 9.16 -7.79
C ASP A 105 -10.76 10.33 -8.03
N MET A 106 -9.56 10.25 -7.47
CA MET A 106 -8.54 11.27 -7.63
C MET A 106 -7.88 11.20 -9.02
N VAL A 107 -7.73 10.00 -9.62
CA VAL A 107 -7.31 9.87 -11.03
C VAL A 107 -8.22 10.68 -11.93
N GLN A 108 -9.54 10.52 -11.79
CA GLN A 108 -10.52 11.23 -12.61
C GLN A 108 -10.41 12.76 -12.45
N LEU A 109 -10.25 13.24 -11.22
CA LEU A 109 -10.08 14.66 -10.93
C LEU A 109 -8.81 15.22 -11.56
N MET A 110 -7.67 14.56 -11.34
CA MET A 110 -6.36 15.02 -11.77
C MET A 110 -6.18 14.92 -13.30
N VAL A 111 -6.83 13.95 -13.96
CA VAL A 111 -6.93 13.90 -15.44
C VAL A 111 -7.69 15.13 -15.95
N GLY A 112 -8.81 15.49 -15.30
CA GLY A 112 -9.59 16.68 -15.65
C GLY A 112 -8.79 17.99 -15.50
N GLN A 113 -7.84 18.05 -14.58
CA GLN A 113 -6.91 19.16 -14.36
C GLN A 113 -5.68 19.12 -15.31
N GLY A 114 -5.52 18.04 -16.08
CA GLY A 114 -4.41 17.87 -17.03
C GLY A 114 -3.05 17.67 -16.37
N LEU A 115 -3.02 17.06 -15.17
CA LEU A 115 -1.80 16.86 -14.39
C LEU A 115 -0.99 15.63 -14.83
N PHE A 116 -1.59 14.68 -15.55
CA PHE A 116 -0.93 13.44 -15.96
C PHE A 116 -0.50 13.45 -17.42
N ALA A 117 0.57 12.73 -17.70
CA ALA A 117 0.96 12.36 -19.07
C ALA A 117 0.10 11.18 -19.54
N GLU A 118 -0.22 11.16 -20.84
CA GLU A 118 -0.78 9.95 -21.45
C GLU A 118 0.26 8.84 -21.46
N LEU A 119 -0.12 7.62 -21.07
CA LEU A 119 0.79 6.48 -21.04
C LEU A 119 1.05 5.95 -22.46
N ASP A 120 2.32 5.86 -22.83
CA ASP A 120 2.73 5.13 -24.03
C ASP A 120 2.75 3.62 -23.73
N LYS A 121 1.69 2.93 -24.13
CA LYS A 121 1.53 1.48 -23.88
C LYS A 121 2.60 0.62 -24.55
N ASN A 122 3.27 1.13 -25.59
CA ASN A 122 4.38 0.41 -26.22
C ASN A 122 5.59 0.31 -25.27
N GLN A 123 5.70 1.22 -24.30
CA GLN A 123 6.73 1.20 -23.26
C GLN A 123 6.32 0.42 -22.01
N LEU A 124 5.11 -0.17 -21.98
CA LEU A 124 4.55 -0.87 -20.83
C LEU A 124 4.16 -2.34 -21.15
N PRO A 125 5.12 -3.18 -21.57
CA PRO A 125 4.84 -4.60 -21.85
C PRO A 125 4.26 -5.35 -20.64
N VAL A 126 4.50 -4.87 -19.41
CA VAL A 126 3.93 -5.43 -18.18
C VAL A 126 2.40 -5.33 -18.10
N MET A 127 1.75 -4.57 -18.97
CA MET A 127 0.28 -4.53 -19.01
C MET A 127 -0.33 -5.92 -19.24
N SER A 128 0.39 -6.84 -19.87
CA SER A 128 -0.03 -8.24 -20.03
C SER A 128 -0.08 -9.04 -18.73
N ASN A 129 0.54 -8.55 -17.65
CA ASN A 129 0.55 -9.20 -16.34
C ASN A 129 -0.73 -8.95 -15.54
N PHE A 130 -1.52 -7.95 -15.93
CA PHE A 130 -2.70 -7.56 -15.17
C PHE A 130 -3.92 -8.45 -15.44
N ASN A 131 -4.70 -8.66 -14.41
CA ASN A 131 -6.04 -9.23 -14.53
C ASN A 131 -6.95 -8.23 -15.28
N PRO A 132 -7.61 -8.65 -16.38
CA PRO A 132 -8.47 -7.77 -17.18
C PRO A 132 -9.58 -7.07 -16.36
N ALA A 133 -9.99 -7.64 -15.22
CA ALA A 133 -11.01 -7.04 -14.36
C ALA A 133 -10.58 -5.69 -13.73
N PHE A 134 -9.28 -5.42 -13.64
CA PHE A 134 -8.72 -4.17 -13.12
C PHE A 134 -8.32 -3.18 -14.22
N LEU A 135 -8.43 -3.60 -15.49
CA LEU A 135 -8.09 -2.75 -16.63
C LEU A 135 -9.33 -2.07 -17.21
N ASN A 136 -9.11 -0.97 -17.92
CA ASN A 136 -10.17 -0.19 -18.57
C ASN A 136 -11.28 0.27 -17.56
N PRO A 137 -10.91 0.83 -16.40
CA PRO A 137 -11.89 1.30 -15.44
C PRO A 137 -12.64 2.53 -15.95
N ALA A 138 -13.85 2.73 -15.41
CA ALA A 138 -14.69 3.87 -15.82
C ALA A 138 -14.05 5.24 -15.54
N PHE A 139 -13.17 5.34 -14.53
CA PHE A 139 -12.47 6.57 -14.18
C PHE A 139 -11.26 6.89 -15.09
N ASP A 140 -10.71 5.88 -15.78
CA ASP A 140 -9.61 6.02 -16.75
C ASP A 140 -9.79 5.03 -17.92
N PRO A 141 -10.70 5.31 -18.86
CA PRO A 141 -10.95 4.43 -20.01
C PRO A 141 -9.65 4.12 -20.76
N ASP A 142 -9.50 2.84 -21.11
CA ASP A 142 -8.31 2.30 -21.79
C ASP A 142 -7.01 2.38 -20.96
N ASN A 143 -7.05 2.68 -19.67
CA ASN A 143 -5.85 2.96 -18.89
C ASN A 143 -4.95 3.97 -19.59
N LYS A 144 -5.55 5.09 -19.98
CA LYS A 144 -4.87 6.11 -20.76
C LYS A 144 -3.83 6.88 -19.95
N TYR A 145 -4.07 7.01 -18.64
CA TYR A 145 -3.26 7.85 -17.74
C TYR A 145 -2.68 7.09 -16.56
N SER A 146 -3.24 5.93 -16.21
CA SER A 146 -2.86 5.24 -14.98
C SER A 146 -2.78 3.72 -15.13
N LEU A 147 -1.95 3.08 -14.27
CA LEU A 147 -1.87 1.64 -14.12
C LEU A 147 -2.34 1.23 -12.72
N PRO A 148 -3.16 0.19 -12.57
CA PRO A 148 -3.59 -0.28 -11.27
C PRO A 148 -2.40 -0.79 -10.44
N TYR A 149 -2.45 -0.54 -9.14
CA TYR A 149 -1.48 -1.06 -8.18
C TYR A 149 -2.12 -2.03 -7.19
N GLN A 150 -3.16 -1.59 -6.50
CA GLN A 150 -3.95 -2.42 -5.61
C GLN A 150 -5.41 -1.96 -5.61
N GLY A 151 -6.32 -2.89 -5.33
CA GLY A 151 -7.69 -2.58 -4.98
C GLY A 151 -7.99 -2.97 -3.54
N GLY A 152 -9.09 -2.46 -3.03
CA GLY A 152 -9.51 -2.81 -1.68
C GLY A 152 -10.84 -2.22 -1.29
N SER A 153 -11.07 -2.20 0.01
CA SER A 153 -12.27 -1.67 0.62
C SER A 153 -11.97 -0.97 1.93
N THR A 154 -12.84 -0.04 2.33
CA THR A 154 -12.82 0.57 3.65
C THR A 154 -13.97 -0.04 4.45
N GLY A 155 -13.65 -0.92 5.38
CA GLY A 155 -14.62 -1.66 6.16
C GLY A 155 -14.34 -1.60 7.65
N ILE A 156 -14.91 -2.54 8.40
CA ILE A 156 -14.78 -2.59 9.85
C ILE A 156 -13.92 -3.81 10.22
N ILE A 157 -12.87 -3.60 10.99
CA ILE A 157 -12.12 -4.68 11.66
C ILE A 157 -12.44 -4.65 13.16
N TYR A 158 -12.51 -5.80 13.80
CA TYR A 158 -12.75 -5.87 15.24
C TYR A 158 -12.04 -7.05 15.89
N ASN A 159 -11.71 -6.90 17.17
CA ASN A 159 -11.13 -7.97 17.97
C ASN A 159 -12.25 -8.89 18.50
N THR A 160 -12.26 -10.14 18.07
CA THR A 160 -13.30 -11.14 18.42
C THR A 160 -13.29 -11.56 19.90
N LYS A 161 -12.22 -11.24 20.66
CA LYS A 161 -12.11 -11.53 22.09
C LYS A 161 -12.73 -10.43 22.96
N THR A 162 -12.62 -9.19 22.53
CA THR A 162 -13.07 -8.03 23.33
C THR A 162 -14.43 -7.51 22.88
N VAL A 163 -14.72 -7.54 21.58
CA VAL A 163 -16.01 -7.14 21.01
C VAL A 163 -16.97 -8.32 21.04
N LYS A 164 -17.97 -8.25 21.95
CA LYS A 164 -18.92 -9.35 22.16
C LYS A 164 -20.01 -9.43 21.09
N THR A 165 -20.44 -8.29 20.60
CA THR A 165 -21.43 -8.19 19.52
C THR A 165 -20.74 -7.72 18.26
N PRO A 166 -20.44 -8.62 17.30
CA PRO A 166 -19.80 -8.22 16.05
C PRO A 166 -20.59 -7.14 15.32
N PRO A 167 -19.95 -6.04 14.86
CA PRO A 167 -20.61 -5.06 14.04
C PRO A 167 -21.02 -5.68 12.68
N THR A 168 -22.12 -5.26 12.12
CA THR A 168 -22.63 -5.70 10.81
C THR A 168 -22.96 -4.53 9.88
N SER A 169 -22.86 -3.32 10.41
CA SER A 169 -23.31 -2.08 9.81
C SER A 169 -22.36 -0.96 10.18
N TYR A 170 -22.17 0.00 9.29
CA TYR A 170 -21.51 1.24 9.70
C TYR A 170 -22.27 1.96 10.83
N ALA A 171 -23.62 1.85 10.85
CA ALA A 171 -24.40 2.44 11.93
C ALA A 171 -24.10 1.86 13.32
N ASP A 172 -23.52 0.66 13.39
CA ASP A 172 -23.13 0.06 14.68
C ASP A 172 -21.97 0.81 15.36
N LEU A 173 -21.18 1.59 14.60
CA LEU A 173 -20.07 2.38 15.13
C LEU A 173 -20.52 3.44 16.16
N TRP A 174 -21.79 3.86 16.13
CA TRP A 174 -22.39 4.79 17.09
C TRP A 174 -22.85 4.12 18.39
N ASN A 175 -22.66 2.81 18.53
CA ASN A 175 -23.02 2.15 19.79
C ASN A 175 -22.14 2.65 20.93
N ALA A 176 -22.78 3.03 22.04
CA ALA A 176 -22.07 3.55 23.24
C ALA A 176 -21.10 2.54 23.87
N GLU A 177 -21.24 1.24 23.59
CA GLU A 177 -20.28 0.21 24.04
C GLU A 177 -18.88 0.38 23.43
N TYR A 178 -18.77 1.10 22.31
CA TYR A 178 -17.52 1.40 21.61
C TYR A 178 -16.90 2.74 22.00
N ALA A 179 -17.41 3.41 23.02
CA ALA A 179 -16.89 4.71 23.46
C ALA A 179 -15.39 4.67 23.74
N GLY A 180 -14.62 5.47 23.00
CA GLY A 180 -13.15 5.54 23.10
C GLY A 180 -12.39 4.27 22.67
N LYS A 181 -13.00 3.40 21.83
CA LYS A 181 -12.45 2.11 21.44
C LYS A 181 -12.23 1.94 19.95
N ILE A 182 -12.54 2.96 19.14
CA ILE A 182 -12.43 2.91 17.69
C ILE A 182 -11.15 3.59 17.23
N VAL A 183 -10.36 2.94 16.36
CA VAL A 183 -9.43 3.62 15.49
C VAL A 183 -10.11 3.89 14.14
N ALA A 184 -10.00 5.09 13.62
CA ALA A 184 -10.57 5.46 12.33
C ALA A 184 -9.51 6.10 11.44
N VAL A 185 -9.62 5.88 10.13
CA VAL A 185 -8.78 6.60 9.17
C VAL A 185 -8.99 8.11 9.29
N ASP A 186 -7.92 8.88 9.21
CA ASP A 186 -7.96 10.34 9.14
C ASP A 186 -8.15 10.78 7.69
N ASP A 187 -9.31 10.42 7.11
CA ASP A 187 -9.66 10.68 5.73
C ASP A 187 -11.10 11.18 5.61
N ALA A 188 -11.23 12.44 5.21
CA ALA A 188 -12.52 13.12 5.10
C ALA A 188 -13.49 12.36 4.19
N ARG A 189 -12.99 11.90 3.04
CA ARG A 189 -13.81 11.23 2.03
C ARG A 189 -14.41 9.93 2.56
N SER A 190 -13.60 9.08 3.16
CA SER A 190 -14.03 7.81 3.75
C SER A 190 -15.03 8.03 4.90
N MET A 191 -14.70 8.93 5.83
CA MET A 191 -15.52 9.14 7.03
C MET A 191 -16.88 9.80 6.73
N ILE A 192 -16.94 10.73 5.79
CA ILE A 192 -18.19 11.33 5.33
C ILE A 192 -19.01 10.27 4.58
N THR A 193 -18.39 9.50 3.68
CA THR A 193 -19.07 8.48 2.88
C THR A 193 -19.68 7.38 3.76
N LEU A 194 -18.92 6.82 4.72
CA LEU A 194 -19.50 5.79 5.61
C LEU A 194 -20.66 6.33 6.43
N THR A 195 -20.66 7.63 6.78
CA THR A 195 -21.74 8.25 7.52
C THR A 195 -22.96 8.48 6.63
N LEU A 196 -22.77 8.88 5.37
CA LEU A 196 -23.85 8.90 4.37
C LEU A 196 -24.52 7.52 4.26
N LEU A 197 -23.72 6.47 4.12
CA LEU A 197 -24.20 5.08 4.03
C LEU A 197 -24.95 4.66 5.31
N ALA A 198 -24.41 4.97 6.48
CA ALA A 198 -25.05 4.70 7.76
C ALA A 198 -26.42 5.40 7.93
N LEU A 199 -26.60 6.56 7.30
CA LEU A 199 -27.84 7.32 7.26
C LEU A 199 -28.78 6.87 6.12
N GLY A 200 -28.33 5.95 5.24
CA GLY A 200 -29.13 5.44 4.12
C GLY A 200 -29.10 6.34 2.88
N TYR A 201 -28.12 7.23 2.77
CA TYR A 201 -27.92 8.11 1.63
C TYR A 201 -26.98 7.49 0.59
N ASP A 202 -26.95 8.06 -0.62
CA ASP A 202 -25.99 7.68 -1.66
C ASP A 202 -24.55 8.00 -1.22
N ALA A 203 -23.63 7.07 -1.44
CA ALA A 203 -22.22 7.20 -1.08
C ALA A 203 -21.53 8.44 -1.71
N ASN A 204 -22.06 8.91 -2.82
CA ASN A 204 -21.53 10.04 -3.58
C ASN A 204 -22.41 11.31 -3.43
N SER A 205 -23.29 11.36 -2.43
CA SER A 205 -24.14 12.53 -2.22
C SER A 205 -23.32 13.77 -1.85
N THR A 206 -23.67 14.88 -2.47
CA THR A 206 -23.16 16.22 -2.17
C THR A 206 -24.29 17.18 -1.81
N ASP A 207 -25.48 16.63 -1.46
CA ASP A 207 -26.64 17.42 -1.03
C ASP A 207 -26.33 18.16 0.28
N PRO A 208 -26.44 19.50 0.33
CA PRO A 208 -26.09 20.27 1.52
C PRO A 208 -26.87 19.89 2.77
N ALA A 209 -28.16 19.51 2.63
CA ALA A 209 -28.97 19.13 3.79
C ALA A 209 -28.51 17.79 4.36
N GLN A 210 -28.17 16.82 3.50
CA GLN A 210 -27.61 15.54 3.92
C GLN A 210 -26.23 15.71 4.55
N LEU A 211 -25.37 16.60 4.02
CA LEU A 211 -24.06 16.88 4.57
C LEU A 211 -24.13 17.54 5.96
N GLU A 212 -25.14 18.37 6.26
CA GLU A 212 -25.37 18.88 7.62
C GLU A 212 -25.79 17.77 8.59
N GLU A 213 -26.61 16.80 8.16
CA GLU A 213 -26.94 15.62 8.98
C GLU A 213 -25.71 14.74 9.21
N VAL A 214 -24.89 14.51 8.16
CA VAL A 214 -23.61 13.81 8.26
C VAL A 214 -22.68 14.47 9.28
N LYS A 215 -22.54 15.79 9.22
CA LYS A 215 -21.72 16.57 10.15
C LYS A 215 -22.16 16.38 11.60
N ALA A 216 -23.47 16.50 11.86
CA ALA A 216 -24.02 16.27 13.19
C ALA A 216 -23.71 14.84 13.68
N LYS A 217 -23.92 13.85 12.78
CA LYS A 217 -23.73 12.44 13.09
C LYS A 217 -22.27 12.09 13.31
N LEU A 218 -21.34 12.62 12.51
CA LEU A 218 -19.89 12.44 12.70
C LEU A 218 -19.42 13.01 14.03
N LYS A 219 -19.92 14.18 14.46
CA LYS A 219 -19.63 14.75 15.79
C LYS A 219 -20.02 13.81 16.92
N GLU A 220 -21.14 13.09 16.80
CA GLU A 220 -21.50 12.06 17.77
C GLU A 220 -20.48 10.90 17.76
N LEU A 221 -20.02 10.49 16.56
CA LEU A 221 -19.07 9.38 16.41
C LEU A 221 -17.71 9.67 17.03
N THR A 222 -17.27 10.94 17.04
CA THR A 222 -15.96 11.30 17.62
C THR A 222 -15.80 10.88 19.07
N ALA A 223 -16.91 10.78 19.84
CA ALA A 223 -16.89 10.28 21.21
C ALA A 223 -16.50 8.79 21.31
N ASN A 224 -16.72 8.02 20.26
CA ASN A 224 -16.36 6.60 20.19
C ASN A 224 -14.93 6.39 19.63
N ILE A 225 -14.39 7.40 18.96
CA ILE A 225 -13.06 7.32 18.35
C ILE A 225 -11.97 7.56 19.38
N ARG A 226 -11.05 6.63 19.49
CA ARG A 226 -9.85 6.72 20.33
C ARG A 226 -8.76 7.52 19.64
N VAL A 227 -8.58 7.29 18.33
CA VAL A 227 -7.56 7.93 17.52
C VAL A 227 -7.95 7.92 16.05
N PHE A 228 -7.62 9.00 15.35
CA PHE A 228 -7.61 9.07 13.90
C PHE A 228 -6.17 8.80 13.43
N ASP A 229 -5.99 7.80 12.57
CA ASP A 229 -4.69 7.39 12.04
C ASP A 229 -4.86 6.79 10.64
N SER A 230 -4.25 7.41 9.66
CA SER A 230 -4.20 6.93 8.27
C SER A 230 -2.87 6.29 7.89
N ASP A 231 -1.80 6.51 8.69
CA ASP A 231 -0.48 5.96 8.38
C ASP A 231 -0.32 4.51 8.84
N SER A 232 -0.81 4.20 10.04
CA SER A 232 -0.68 2.86 10.64
C SER A 232 -1.79 2.57 11.64
N PRO A 233 -3.07 2.55 11.21
CA PRO A 233 -4.21 2.33 12.10
C PRO A 233 -4.14 0.99 12.84
N LYS A 234 -3.46 -0.01 12.28
CA LYS A 234 -3.19 -1.30 12.92
C LYS A 234 -2.46 -1.18 14.26
N THR A 235 -1.65 -0.14 14.45
CA THR A 235 -0.84 0.02 15.67
C THR A 235 -1.72 0.10 16.90
N ALA A 236 -2.80 0.89 16.87
CA ALA A 236 -3.73 1.01 17.98
C ALA A 236 -4.47 -0.32 18.26
N LEU A 237 -4.79 -1.08 17.21
CA LEU A 237 -5.47 -2.39 17.32
C LEU A 237 -4.55 -3.45 17.96
N ILE A 238 -3.33 -3.58 17.46
CA ILE A 238 -2.35 -4.56 17.96
C ILE A 238 -1.91 -4.25 19.39
N ALA A 239 -1.76 -2.95 19.73
CA ALA A 239 -1.43 -2.52 21.09
C ALA A 239 -2.59 -2.72 22.09
N GLY A 240 -3.83 -2.95 21.61
CA GLY A 240 -5.03 -3.05 22.45
C GLY A 240 -5.55 -1.69 22.92
N ASP A 241 -5.13 -0.59 22.30
CA ASP A 241 -5.66 0.76 22.55
C ASP A 241 -7.03 0.97 21.92
N ALA A 242 -7.35 0.19 20.87
CA ALA A 242 -8.65 0.13 20.24
C ALA A 242 -9.11 -1.33 20.09
N ASP A 243 -10.42 -1.57 20.24
CA ASP A 243 -11.04 -2.90 20.08
C ASP A 243 -11.56 -3.13 18.66
N LEU A 244 -11.82 -2.05 17.91
CA LEU A 244 -12.28 -2.11 16.52
C LEU A 244 -11.78 -0.90 15.74
N GLY A 245 -11.83 -1.02 14.40
CA GLY A 245 -11.38 0.04 13.51
C GLY A 245 -12.24 0.17 12.27
N VAL A 246 -12.32 1.39 11.76
CA VAL A 246 -12.73 1.66 10.38
C VAL A 246 -11.47 1.97 9.62
N ILE A 247 -11.00 1.00 8.85
CA ILE A 247 -9.68 1.05 8.21
C ILE A 247 -9.71 0.45 6.80
N TRP A 248 -8.69 0.71 6.04
CA TRP A 248 -8.48 0.09 4.74
C TRP A 248 -8.17 -1.39 4.85
N SER A 249 -8.62 -2.16 3.87
CA SER A 249 -8.47 -3.62 3.86
C SER A 249 -7.01 -4.08 3.86
N THR A 250 -6.07 -3.32 3.31
CA THR A 250 -4.63 -3.62 3.38
C THR A 250 -4.11 -3.63 4.82
N GLU A 251 -4.47 -2.60 5.60
CA GLU A 251 -4.13 -2.52 7.02
C GLU A 251 -4.90 -3.58 7.84
N ALA A 252 -6.14 -3.86 7.49
CA ALA A 252 -6.92 -4.92 8.12
C ALA A 252 -6.31 -6.31 7.88
N PHE A 253 -5.83 -6.58 6.66
CA PHE A 253 -5.13 -7.83 6.35
C PHE A 253 -3.85 -7.97 7.18
N THR A 254 -3.03 -6.94 7.25
CA THR A 254 -1.81 -6.94 8.05
C THR A 254 -2.11 -7.14 9.53
N THR A 255 -3.14 -6.47 10.06
CA THR A 255 -3.60 -6.64 11.44
C THR A 255 -4.02 -8.08 11.73
N ALA A 256 -4.83 -8.68 10.86
CA ALA A 256 -5.30 -10.06 11.02
C ALA A 256 -4.18 -11.10 10.89
N ASN A 257 -3.16 -10.83 10.08
CA ASN A 257 -1.96 -11.67 9.98
C ASN A 257 -1.08 -11.60 11.23
N GLU A 258 -0.93 -10.42 11.82
CA GLU A 258 -0.16 -10.25 13.06
C GLU A 258 -0.92 -10.79 14.27
N ASN A 259 -2.25 -10.73 14.26
CA ASN A 259 -3.10 -11.24 15.33
C ASN A 259 -4.41 -11.81 14.78
N SER A 260 -4.52 -13.15 14.76
CA SER A 260 -5.69 -13.88 14.27
C SER A 260 -6.98 -13.69 15.08
N ASP A 261 -6.94 -12.95 16.17
CA ASP A 261 -8.14 -12.58 16.93
C ASP A 261 -8.93 -11.47 16.25
N PHE A 262 -8.41 -10.84 15.21
CA PHE A 262 -9.11 -9.83 14.45
C PHE A 262 -9.89 -10.43 13.27
N ALA A 263 -11.11 -9.92 13.06
CA ALA A 263 -11.98 -10.27 11.94
C ALA A 263 -12.43 -9.01 11.20
N TYR A 264 -12.56 -9.12 9.88
CA TYR A 264 -13.00 -8.02 9.00
C TYR A 264 -14.47 -8.19 8.60
N VAL A 265 -15.21 -7.10 8.57
CA VAL A 265 -16.62 -7.05 8.24
C VAL A 265 -16.84 -6.17 7.03
N TYR A 266 -17.64 -6.69 6.10
CA TYR A 266 -18.26 -5.94 5.01
C TYR A 266 -19.63 -5.45 5.50
N PRO A 267 -19.80 -4.14 5.76
CA PRO A 267 -21.05 -3.60 6.29
C PRO A 267 -22.22 -3.84 5.34
N LYS A 268 -23.42 -4.06 5.90
CA LYS A 268 -24.63 -4.37 5.13
C LYS A 268 -25.08 -3.26 4.17
N GLU A 269 -24.68 -2.02 4.43
CA GLU A 269 -24.93 -0.88 3.56
C GLU A 269 -24.13 -0.93 2.26
N GLY A 270 -23.19 -1.87 2.16
CA GLY A 270 -22.15 -1.93 1.13
C GLY A 270 -20.88 -1.22 1.56
N VAL A 271 -19.76 -1.85 1.25
CA VAL A 271 -18.42 -1.34 1.59
C VAL A 271 -17.99 -0.26 0.60
N ILE A 272 -17.17 0.68 1.04
CA ILE A 272 -16.49 1.60 0.12
C ILE A 272 -15.39 0.82 -0.59
N LEU A 273 -15.44 0.81 -1.92
CA LEU A 273 -14.42 0.20 -2.78
C LEU A 273 -13.47 1.27 -3.30
N TRP A 274 -12.21 0.92 -3.48
CA TRP A 274 -11.19 1.79 -4.03
C TRP A 274 -10.16 1.01 -4.85
N GLN A 275 -9.50 1.72 -5.76
CA GLN A 275 -8.35 1.22 -6.53
C GLN A 275 -7.27 2.29 -6.57
N ASP A 276 -6.10 1.97 -6.03
CA ASP A 276 -4.92 2.83 -6.16
C ASP A 276 -4.18 2.53 -7.46
N ASN A 277 -3.66 3.58 -8.04
CA ASN A 277 -3.04 3.54 -9.35
C ASN A 277 -1.73 4.31 -9.36
N PHE A 278 -0.83 3.96 -10.25
CA PHE A 278 0.32 4.81 -10.57
C PHE A 278 0.04 5.63 -11.81
N ALA A 279 0.37 6.91 -11.76
CA ALA A 279 0.30 7.82 -12.89
C ALA A 279 1.61 8.58 -13.07
N ILE A 280 2.02 8.81 -14.33
CA ILE A 280 3.18 9.63 -14.67
C ILE A 280 2.74 11.08 -14.73
N MET A 281 3.47 11.96 -14.03
CA MET A 281 3.16 13.39 -14.03
C MET A 281 3.45 14.02 -15.40
N LYS A 282 2.60 14.95 -15.80
CA LYS A 282 2.85 15.72 -17.02
C LYS A 282 4.11 16.56 -16.86
N GLY A 283 5.07 16.35 -17.75
CA GLY A 283 6.37 17.00 -17.68
C GLY A 283 7.32 16.40 -16.65
N ALA A 284 7.10 15.13 -16.27
CA ALA A 284 8.01 14.34 -15.42
C ALA A 284 9.47 14.49 -15.91
N PRO A 285 10.39 14.94 -15.04
CA PRO A 285 11.78 15.19 -15.45
C PRO A 285 12.54 13.90 -15.81
N HIS A 286 12.13 12.77 -15.26
CA HIS A 286 12.78 11.46 -15.44
C HIS A 286 11.80 10.42 -15.99
N SER A 287 11.15 10.76 -17.13
CA SER A 287 10.12 9.90 -17.73
C SER A 287 10.62 8.51 -18.11
N ASP A 288 11.90 8.36 -18.52
CA ASP A 288 12.54 7.07 -18.79
C ASP A 288 12.61 6.20 -17.51
N ALA A 289 12.97 6.79 -16.37
CA ALA A 289 12.97 6.11 -15.08
C ALA A 289 11.54 5.77 -14.61
N ALA A 290 10.57 6.63 -14.90
CA ALA A 290 9.16 6.37 -14.58
C ALA A 290 8.64 5.11 -15.31
N TYR A 291 8.90 4.97 -16.61
CA TYR A 291 8.53 3.76 -17.36
C TYR A 291 9.30 2.52 -16.89
N ALA A 292 10.58 2.68 -16.57
CA ALA A 292 11.39 1.59 -16.01
C ALA A 292 10.81 1.11 -14.67
N TRP A 293 10.43 2.06 -13.79
CA TRP A 293 9.80 1.76 -12.51
C TRP A 293 8.48 1.00 -12.68
N LEU A 294 7.56 1.50 -13.52
CA LEU A 294 6.27 0.87 -13.75
C LEU A 294 6.43 -0.56 -14.30
N ASN A 295 7.40 -0.78 -15.19
CA ASN A 295 7.70 -2.12 -15.70
C ASN A 295 8.31 -3.01 -14.62
N TYR A 296 9.30 -2.52 -13.87
CA TYR A 296 9.99 -3.31 -12.86
C TYR A 296 9.05 -3.71 -11.72
N LEU A 297 8.35 -2.74 -11.14
CA LEU A 297 7.41 -2.97 -10.05
C LEU A 297 6.37 -4.05 -10.42
N ASN A 298 5.89 -4.04 -11.66
CA ASN A 298 4.81 -4.92 -12.11
C ASN A 298 5.31 -6.24 -12.75
N GLN A 299 6.61 -6.56 -12.66
CA GLN A 299 7.09 -7.91 -12.95
C GLN A 299 6.52 -8.92 -11.95
N ALA A 300 6.26 -10.14 -12.41
CA ALA A 300 5.68 -11.18 -11.57
C ALA A 300 6.57 -11.54 -10.37
N ASP A 301 7.89 -11.62 -10.61
CA ASP A 301 8.92 -11.93 -9.63
C ASP A 301 9.34 -10.74 -8.75
N VAL A 302 8.72 -9.58 -8.95
CA VAL A 302 8.84 -8.38 -8.10
C VAL A 302 7.54 -8.12 -7.32
N PHE A 303 6.40 -8.07 -8.02
CA PHE A 303 5.13 -7.66 -7.42
C PHE A 303 4.62 -8.62 -6.32
N TRP A 304 5.07 -9.88 -6.27
CA TRP A 304 4.71 -10.78 -5.17
C TRP A 304 5.16 -10.25 -3.78
N MET A 305 6.19 -9.39 -3.73
CA MET A 305 6.62 -8.73 -2.50
C MET A 305 5.53 -7.79 -1.96
N VAL A 306 4.73 -7.18 -2.85
CA VAL A 306 3.55 -6.40 -2.45
C VAL A 306 2.51 -7.31 -1.78
N MET A 307 2.29 -8.52 -2.32
CA MET A 307 1.38 -9.50 -1.70
C MET A 307 1.87 -9.95 -0.32
N ARG A 308 3.19 -10.00 -0.11
CA ARG A 308 3.79 -10.35 1.17
C ARG A 308 3.56 -9.30 2.25
N ASP A 309 3.83 -8.04 1.92
CA ASP A 309 3.98 -6.98 2.92
C ASP A 309 2.73 -6.11 3.05
N ASN A 310 2.00 -5.92 1.96
CA ASN A 310 0.86 -5.00 1.93
C ASN A 310 -0.22 -5.51 0.97
N SER A 311 -0.91 -6.56 1.37
CA SER A 311 -1.83 -7.28 0.48
C SER A 311 -3.23 -6.67 0.45
N GLY A 312 -3.59 -6.14 -0.71
CA GLY A 312 -4.97 -5.80 -1.11
C GLY A 312 -5.49 -6.73 -2.19
N ALA A 313 -6.62 -6.37 -2.81
CA ALA A 313 -7.08 -7.04 -4.02
C ALA A 313 -6.04 -6.82 -5.13
N ASN A 314 -5.40 -7.90 -5.59
CA ASN A 314 -4.21 -7.83 -6.42
C ASN A 314 -4.58 -7.77 -7.91
N PRO A 315 -4.23 -6.68 -8.61
CA PRO A 315 -4.48 -6.58 -10.05
C PRO A 315 -3.47 -7.37 -10.90
N ASN A 316 -2.31 -7.76 -10.35
CA ASN A 316 -1.24 -8.43 -11.10
C ASN A 316 -1.42 -9.96 -11.06
N ALA A 317 -2.12 -10.51 -12.07
CA ALA A 317 -2.39 -11.94 -12.17
C ALA A 317 -1.09 -12.77 -12.31
N ALA A 318 -0.10 -12.26 -13.03
CA ALA A 318 1.18 -12.95 -13.20
C ALA A 318 1.94 -13.07 -11.87
N ALA A 319 1.84 -12.08 -10.97
CA ALA A 319 2.44 -12.16 -9.64
C ALA A 319 1.72 -13.18 -8.74
N VAL A 320 0.40 -13.32 -8.86
CA VAL A 320 -0.36 -14.36 -8.16
C VAL A 320 0.09 -15.76 -8.63
N ASP A 321 0.26 -15.96 -9.94
CA ASP A 321 0.74 -17.21 -10.50
C ASP A 321 2.20 -17.49 -10.09
N PHE A 322 3.06 -16.47 -10.07
CA PHE A 322 4.43 -16.59 -9.58
C PHE A 322 4.46 -16.98 -8.10
N ALA A 323 3.66 -16.32 -7.25
CA ALA A 323 3.57 -16.63 -5.83
C ALA A 323 3.09 -18.07 -5.62
N LYS A 324 2.11 -18.53 -6.39
CA LYS A 324 1.63 -19.92 -6.37
C LYS A 324 2.73 -20.93 -6.68
N ALA A 325 3.61 -20.61 -7.62
CA ALA A 325 4.68 -21.51 -8.05
C ALA A 325 5.91 -21.48 -7.13
N SER A 326 6.24 -20.30 -6.54
CA SER A 326 7.54 -20.06 -5.92
C SER A 326 7.46 -19.56 -4.48
N GLN A 327 6.30 -19.07 -4.02
CA GLN A 327 6.06 -18.46 -2.71
C GLN A 327 4.76 -19.01 -2.10
N ALA A 328 4.67 -20.33 -1.94
CA ALA A 328 3.43 -21.03 -1.61
C ALA A 328 2.76 -20.51 -0.32
N ASP A 329 3.54 -20.16 0.71
CA ASP A 329 2.99 -19.65 1.96
C ASP A 329 2.31 -18.29 1.77
N ILE A 330 2.93 -17.38 1.00
CA ILE A 330 2.36 -16.07 0.65
C ILE A 330 1.08 -16.25 -0.16
N TYR A 331 1.13 -17.11 -1.20
CA TYR A 331 -0.04 -17.44 -2.01
C TYR A 331 -1.20 -18.01 -1.18
N ASN A 332 -0.92 -18.99 -0.32
CA ASN A 332 -1.94 -19.63 0.50
C ASN A 332 -2.57 -18.65 1.49
N ASN A 333 -1.76 -17.80 2.13
CA ASN A 333 -2.24 -16.77 3.04
C ASN A 333 -3.13 -15.74 2.29
N PHE A 334 -2.67 -15.26 1.13
CA PHE A 334 -3.45 -14.37 0.27
C PHE A 334 -4.79 -14.99 -0.11
N MET A 335 -4.81 -16.25 -0.58
CA MET A 335 -6.03 -16.92 -1.04
C MET A 335 -6.99 -17.30 0.09
N ALA A 336 -6.49 -17.55 1.30
CA ALA A 336 -7.32 -17.88 2.45
C ALA A 336 -8.06 -16.68 3.05
N SER A 337 -7.58 -15.47 2.79
CA SER A 337 -8.15 -14.25 3.36
C SER A 337 -9.32 -13.74 2.53
N ASN A 338 -10.47 -13.55 3.16
CA ASN A 338 -11.60 -12.83 2.57
C ASN A 338 -11.37 -11.31 2.48
N ILE A 339 -10.31 -10.80 3.09
CA ILE A 339 -9.94 -9.38 3.04
C ILE A 339 -9.28 -9.06 1.69
N THR A 340 -8.33 -9.91 1.25
CA THR A 340 -7.62 -9.78 -0.03
C THR A 340 -8.46 -10.28 -1.21
N ASN A 341 -9.25 -11.35 -0.98
CA ASN A 341 -10.22 -11.86 -1.95
C ASN A 341 -11.61 -11.41 -1.54
N THR A 342 -11.90 -10.12 -1.78
CA THR A 342 -13.20 -9.52 -1.47
C THR A 342 -14.34 -10.38 -2.02
N PRO A 343 -15.29 -10.81 -1.18
CA PRO A 343 -16.42 -11.61 -1.64
C PRO A 343 -17.20 -10.93 -2.77
N SER A 344 -17.67 -11.70 -3.74
CA SER A 344 -18.34 -11.16 -4.94
C SER A 344 -19.60 -10.36 -4.63
N ASP A 345 -20.32 -10.71 -3.58
CA ASP A 345 -21.47 -9.98 -3.08
C ASP A 345 -21.07 -8.65 -2.43
N ALA A 346 -19.94 -8.60 -1.72
CA ALA A 346 -19.41 -7.35 -1.18
C ALA A 346 -18.93 -6.40 -2.29
N VAL A 347 -18.36 -6.94 -3.38
CA VAL A 347 -18.02 -6.14 -4.58
C VAL A 347 -19.28 -5.64 -5.28
N THR A 348 -20.28 -6.50 -5.45
CA THR A 348 -21.54 -6.15 -6.15
C THR A 348 -22.34 -5.08 -5.40
N ASN A 349 -22.36 -5.16 -4.08
CA ASN A 349 -23.07 -4.21 -3.22
C ASN A 349 -22.19 -3.03 -2.77
N GLY A 350 -20.90 -3.03 -3.14
CA GLY A 350 -19.94 -2.00 -2.77
C GLY A 350 -20.13 -0.71 -3.57
N HIS A 351 -19.56 0.35 -3.04
CA HIS A 351 -19.70 1.71 -3.55
C HIS A 351 -18.37 2.24 -4.05
N TRP A 352 -18.29 2.48 -5.35
CA TRP A 352 -17.17 3.22 -5.95
C TRP A 352 -17.38 4.72 -5.77
N LEU A 353 -16.33 5.41 -5.36
CA LEU A 353 -16.36 6.86 -5.19
C LEU A 353 -16.20 7.55 -6.55
N LYS A 354 -16.95 8.63 -6.73
CA LYS A 354 -16.82 9.52 -7.90
C LYS A 354 -15.97 10.72 -7.52
N ALA A 355 -15.25 11.26 -8.48
CA ALA A 355 -14.52 12.50 -8.28
C ALA A 355 -15.47 13.60 -7.79
N LEU A 356 -15.04 14.32 -6.77
CA LEU A 356 -15.71 15.54 -6.33
C LEU A 356 -15.30 16.71 -7.23
N THR A 357 -16.22 17.64 -7.45
CA THR A 357 -15.81 18.94 -7.98
C THR A 357 -14.93 19.65 -6.96
N PRO A 358 -14.05 20.59 -7.37
CA PRO A 358 -13.22 21.34 -6.42
C PRO A 358 -14.03 22.04 -5.32
N GLU A 359 -15.22 22.53 -5.66
CA GLU A 359 -16.14 23.13 -4.69
C GLU A 359 -16.61 22.10 -3.65
N ASN A 360 -17.08 20.93 -4.08
CA ASN A 360 -17.52 19.88 -3.17
C ASN A 360 -16.38 19.28 -2.35
N ALA A 361 -15.17 19.14 -2.91
CA ALA A 361 -13.99 18.73 -2.17
C ALA A 361 -13.69 19.71 -1.02
N SER A 362 -13.75 21.02 -1.30
CA SER A 362 -13.57 22.05 -0.26
C SER A 362 -14.66 21.97 0.84
N ILE A 363 -15.93 21.66 0.47
CA ILE A 363 -16.99 21.45 1.44
C ILE A 363 -16.72 20.25 2.34
N PHE A 364 -16.25 19.13 1.76
CA PHE A 364 -15.91 17.92 2.52
C PHE A 364 -14.73 18.19 3.48
N ASP A 365 -13.69 18.87 3.02
CA ASP A 365 -12.54 19.23 3.85
C ASP A 365 -12.93 20.15 5.01
N GLN A 366 -13.76 21.18 4.73
CA GLN A 366 -14.26 22.08 5.76
C GLN A 366 -15.14 21.34 6.78
N LEU A 367 -16.05 20.49 6.33
CA LEU A 367 -16.89 19.66 7.20
C LEU A 367 -16.01 18.80 8.13
N TRP A 368 -14.97 18.18 7.55
CA TRP A 368 -14.04 17.34 8.32
C TRP A 368 -13.30 18.10 9.40
N VAL A 369 -12.79 19.29 9.07
CA VAL A 369 -12.14 20.19 10.04
C VAL A 369 -13.10 20.61 11.18
N GLU A 370 -14.37 20.82 10.87
CA GLU A 370 -15.37 21.23 11.88
C GLU A 370 -15.86 20.07 12.77
N VAL A 371 -15.67 18.83 12.33
CA VAL A 371 -16.04 17.62 13.09
C VAL A 371 -14.94 17.22 14.08
N LYS A 372 -13.68 17.34 13.69
CA LYS A 372 -12.50 17.03 14.51
C LYS A 372 -12.18 18.14 15.52
#